data_cfe0aca99cac66e8854bb8536146ba41
#
_entry.id   cfe0aca99cac66e8854bb8536146ba41
#
_cell.length_a   1.000
_cell.length_b   1.000
_cell.length_c   1.000
_cell.angle_alpha   90.00
_cell.angle_beta   90.00
_cell.angle_gamma   90.00
#
_symmetry.space_group_name_H-M   'P 1'
#
loop_
_entity.id
_entity.type
_entity.pdbx_description
1 polymer ?
#
loop_
_entity_poly.entity_id
_entity_poly.type
_entity_poly.pdbx_seq_one_letter_code
_entity_poly.pdbx_strand_id
1 'polypeptide(L)'
;MTDTTSDSWPMAGHADSGFESVRRVFEKNFENGEELGAGFAVIKDGKVVVNLVGGWADRKKEHPWSDTTLVPVYSTTKGIAAIVLAHLVERLPGGFETPVADVWPEFAANGKDAVTIAEVASHQAGLPGFPEEIDPELWLDPPACAAALAELAPMWPPGSAHGYHPLSWGYLVGEIARRISGESLGTTLNSLFPKVDFMIGTPASEHDRCADIQRPRELAELGEITPPRRAAFVSKWAAPNRGGAIWREIEIPSANGHGTALAVAQLYETYTTDGDGVMSDVTFEALSTARTHGPDLVLPMITSFGAGIMLNTHGMFGPEPTTLGHCGWGGSMAIADQRNGLTCAYVMNKQSNILVGDPRAVRLVEAVYDCL
;
A
#
# COMPACT_ATOMS: atom_id res chain seq x y z
N MET A 1 -18.38 10.00 -43.67
CA MET A 1 -19.18 9.75 -42.45
C MET A 1 -18.41 8.72 -41.66
N THR A 2 -17.58 9.15 -40.76
CA THR A 2 -16.85 8.28 -39.83
C THR A 2 -17.79 8.08 -38.64
N ASP A 3 -18.33 6.88 -38.55
CA ASP A 3 -19.13 6.42 -37.43
C ASP A 3 -18.19 6.37 -36.21
N THR A 4 -18.25 7.40 -35.39
CA THR A 4 -17.61 7.38 -34.05
C THR A 4 -18.56 6.60 -33.15
N THR A 5 -18.44 5.25 -33.17
CA THR A 5 -18.89 4.46 -32.04
C THR A 5 -18.14 4.97 -30.81
N SER A 6 -18.83 5.74 -29.98
CA SER A 6 -18.32 6.07 -28.66
C SER A 6 -18.04 4.74 -27.95
N ASP A 7 -16.78 4.41 -27.76
CA ASP A 7 -16.38 3.31 -26.86
C ASP A 7 -16.92 3.66 -25.48
N SER A 8 -18.17 3.27 -25.21
CA SER A 8 -18.78 3.46 -23.89
C SER A 8 -18.20 2.41 -22.96
N TRP A 9 -17.42 2.84 -21.99
CA TRP A 9 -16.94 1.96 -20.93
C TRP A 9 -18.11 1.51 -20.04
N PRO A 10 -18.18 0.23 -19.63
CA PRO A 10 -19.10 -0.19 -18.59
C PRO A 10 -18.85 0.65 -17.32
N MET A 11 -19.89 1.20 -16.76
CA MET A 11 -19.85 1.98 -15.53
C MET A 11 -20.94 1.53 -14.59
N ALA A 12 -20.62 1.37 -13.30
CA ALA A 12 -21.57 0.98 -12.26
C ALA A 12 -21.27 1.69 -10.94
N GLY A 13 -22.14 1.48 -9.96
CA GLY A 13 -22.01 2.05 -8.63
C GLY A 13 -22.75 3.37 -8.47
N HIS A 14 -22.52 4.04 -7.34
CA HIS A 14 -23.24 5.26 -6.98
C HIS A 14 -22.28 6.35 -6.48
N ALA A 15 -22.75 7.58 -6.55
CA ALA A 15 -22.27 8.73 -5.83
C ALA A 15 -23.50 9.42 -5.24
N ASP A 16 -23.50 9.68 -3.95
CA ASP A 16 -24.59 10.33 -3.24
C ASP A 16 -24.77 11.78 -3.74
N SER A 17 -25.95 12.34 -3.45
CA SER A 17 -26.23 13.76 -3.72
C SER A 17 -25.16 14.64 -3.08
N GLY A 18 -24.55 15.51 -3.91
CA GLY A 18 -23.42 16.36 -3.52
C GLY A 18 -22.04 15.83 -3.99
N PHE A 19 -21.94 14.54 -4.37
CA PHE A 19 -20.71 13.93 -4.86
C PHE A 19 -20.72 13.62 -6.38
N GLU A 20 -21.66 14.21 -7.14
CA GLU A 20 -21.77 13.96 -8.60
C GLU A 20 -20.53 14.46 -9.38
N SER A 21 -19.81 15.45 -8.85
CA SER A 21 -18.54 15.91 -9.44
C SER A 21 -17.48 14.83 -9.41
N VAL A 22 -17.44 14.01 -8.37
CA VAL A 22 -16.52 12.87 -8.24
C VAL A 22 -16.77 11.84 -9.35
N ARG A 23 -18.04 11.50 -9.61
CA ARG A 23 -18.41 10.62 -10.74
C ARG A 23 -17.90 11.20 -12.06
N ARG A 24 -18.11 12.49 -12.33
CA ARG A 24 -17.65 13.13 -13.56
C ARG A 24 -16.14 13.07 -13.73
N VAL A 25 -15.38 13.25 -12.64
CA VAL A 25 -13.91 13.13 -12.67
C VAL A 25 -13.49 11.68 -12.92
N PHE A 26 -14.17 10.71 -12.31
CA PHE A 26 -13.91 9.29 -12.54
C PHE A 26 -14.14 8.91 -14.01
N GLU A 27 -15.29 9.30 -14.59
CA GLU A 27 -15.62 9.09 -16.00
C GLU A 27 -14.61 9.78 -16.92
N LYS A 28 -14.13 10.99 -16.54
CA LYS A 28 -13.14 11.74 -17.32
C LYS A 28 -11.79 11.04 -17.44
N ASN A 29 -11.36 10.29 -16.43
CA ASN A 29 -10.14 9.48 -16.52
C ASN A 29 -10.26 8.43 -17.65
N PHE A 30 -11.43 7.84 -17.85
CA PHE A 30 -11.69 6.91 -18.95
C PHE A 30 -11.74 7.61 -20.31
N GLU A 31 -12.42 8.75 -20.40
CA GLU A 31 -12.50 9.56 -21.63
C GLU A 31 -11.11 10.01 -22.10
N ASN A 32 -10.21 10.32 -21.17
CA ASN A 32 -8.82 10.66 -21.46
C ASN A 32 -7.98 9.45 -21.90
N GLY A 33 -8.54 8.22 -21.85
CA GLY A 33 -7.84 6.98 -22.16
C GLY A 33 -6.80 6.60 -21.10
N GLU A 34 -6.88 7.17 -19.90
CA GLU A 34 -5.94 6.90 -18.81
C GLU A 34 -6.25 5.57 -18.10
N GLU A 35 -7.49 5.08 -18.20
CA GLU A 35 -7.96 3.85 -17.55
C GLU A 35 -8.17 2.69 -18.54
N LEU A 36 -8.05 1.46 -18.00
CA LEU A 36 -8.60 0.24 -18.58
C LEU A 36 -9.76 -0.23 -17.73
N GLY A 37 -9.54 -0.40 -16.44
CA GLY A 37 -10.53 -0.64 -15.41
C GLY A 37 -10.07 -0.03 -14.11
N ALA A 38 -11.03 0.47 -13.31
CA ALA A 38 -10.76 1.13 -12.04
C ALA A 38 -11.95 1.03 -11.09
N GLY A 39 -11.66 1.23 -9.80
CA GLY A 39 -12.65 1.46 -8.75
C GLY A 39 -12.26 2.66 -7.90
N PHE A 40 -13.25 3.40 -7.42
CA PHE A 40 -13.07 4.50 -6.48
C PHE A 40 -14.17 4.48 -5.42
N ALA A 41 -13.77 4.51 -4.16
CA ALA A 41 -14.70 4.52 -3.03
C ALA A 41 -14.38 5.65 -2.07
N VAL A 42 -15.42 6.24 -1.48
CA VAL A 42 -15.35 7.28 -0.45
C VAL A 42 -16.28 6.92 0.69
N ILE A 43 -15.73 6.95 1.90
CA ILE A 43 -16.50 6.84 3.14
C ILE A 43 -16.38 8.17 3.88
N LYS A 44 -17.50 8.72 4.28
CA LYS A 44 -17.62 9.98 5.03
C LYS A 44 -18.45 9.75 6.28
N ASP A 45 -17.86 9.98 7.44
CA ASP A 45 -18.49 9.76 8.75
C ASP A 45 -19.14 8.36 8.87
N GLY A 46 -18.39 7.31 8.45
CA GLY A 46 -18.83 5.91 8.51
C GLY A 46 -19.84 5.51 7.42
N LYS A 47 -20.16 6.39 6.45
CA LYS A 47 -21.10 6.10 5.37
C LYS A 47 -20.41 6.07 4.02
N VAL A 48 -20.68 5.04 3.24
CA VAL A 48 -20.24 4.96 1.84
C VAL A 48 -21.03 5.98 1.02
N VAL A 49 -20.40 7.09 0.66
CA VAL A 49 -21.00 8.17 -0.14
C VAL A 49 -20.65 8.07 -1.63
N VAL A 50 -19.56 7.38 -1.96
CA VAL A 50 -19.17 7.06 -3.34
C VAL A 50 -18.67 5.62 -3.38
N ASN A 51 -19.16 4.85 -4.34
CA ASN A 51 -18.61 3.55 -4.71
C ASN A 51 -18.80 3.37 -6.22
N LEU A 52 -17.76 3.67 -6.98
CA LEU A 52 -17.76 3.67 -8.44
C LEU A 52 -16.82 2.59 -8.96
N VAL A 53 -17.27 1.90 -9.98
CA VAL A 53 -16.45 0.95 -10.74
C VAL A 53 -16.66 1.19 -12.22
N GLY A 54 -15.61 0.97 -13.03
CA GLY A 54 -15.71 1.19 -14.45
C GLY A 54 -14.66 0.49 -15.28
N GLY A 55 -14.92 0.35 -16.55
CA GLY A 55 -14.03 -0.27 -17.53
C GLY A 55 -13.99 -1.78 -17.46
N TRP A 56 -12.82 -2.35 -17.67
CA TRP A 56 -12.61 -3.77 -17.93
C TRP A 56 -11.59 -4.39 -16.98
N ALA A 57 -11.91 -5.57 -16.48
CA ALA A 57 -11.02 -6.34 -15.62
C ALA A 57 -9.85 -6.97 -16.42
N ASP A 58 -10.01 -7.13 -17.73
CA ASP A 58 -9.01 -7.75 -18.60
C ASP A 58 -8.66 -6.88 -19.81
N ARG A 59 -7.46 -7.13 -20.36
CA ARG A 59 -6.92 -6.38 -21.51
C ARG A 59 -7.64 -6.64 -22.83
N LYS A 60 -8.39 -7.75 -22.93
CA LYS A 60 -9.19 -8.08 -24.12
C LYS A 60 -10.54 -7.41 -24.11
N LYS A 61 -10.92 -6.80 -22.98
CA LYS A 61 -12.23 -6.16 -22.78
C LYS A 61 -13.38 -7.16 -22.90
N GLU A 62 -13.21 -8.35 -22.35
CA GLU A 62 -14.22 -9.41 -22.35
C GLU A 62 -15.00 -9.44 -21.03
N HIS A 63 -14.38 -9.00 -19.91
CA HIS A 63 -14.95 -9.01 -18.57
C HIS A 63 -15.06 -7.57 -18.03
N PRO A 64 -16.27 -7.03 -17.87
CA PRO A 64 -16.48 -5.75 -17.22
C PRO A 64 -15.93 -5.74 -15.79
N TRP A 65 -15.37 -4.61 -15.37
CA TRP A 65 -15.01 -4.42 -13.96
C TRP A 65 -16.28 -4.36 -13.11
N SER A 66 -16.31 -5.09 -12.01
CA SER A 66 -17.42 -5.14 -11.05
C SER A 66 -16.99 -4.68 -9.65
N ASP A 67 -17.95 -4.55 -8.75
CA ASP A 67 -17.74 -4.26 -7.32
C ASP A 67 -17.02 -5.39 -6.56
N THR A 68 -16.91 -6.58 -7.15
CA THR A 68 -16.18 -7.73 -6.62
C THR A 68 -14.84 -7.99 -7.33
N THR A 69 -14.45 -7.16 -8.29
CA THR A 69 -13.18 -7.30 -8.98
C THR A 69 -12.03 -7.00 -8.04
N LEU A 70 -11.14 -7.96 -7.85
CA LEU A 70 -9.93 -7.82 -7.04
C LEU A 70 -8.77 -7.32 -7.90
N VAL A 71 -7.97 -6.44 -7.33
CA VAL A 71 -6.76 -5.95 -7.99
C VAL A 71 -5.63 -5.77 -6.98
N PRO A 72 -4.37 -6.03 -7.35
CA PRO A 72 -3.25 -5.76 -6.46
C PRO A 72 -3.10 -4.25 -6.26
N VAL A 73 -3.10 -3.84 -5.00
CA VAL A 73 -2.96 -2.41 -4.64
C VAL A 73 -1.52 -1.99 -4.36
N TYR A 74 -0.56 -2.87 -4.64
CA TYR A 74 0.86 -2.61 -4.44
C TYR A 74 1.15 -2.02 -3.06
N SER A 75 1.93 -0.94 -2.98
CA SER A 75 2.35 -0.38 -1.69
C SER A 75 1.25 0.27 -0.87
N THR A 76 0.05 0.49 -1.42
CA THR A 76 -1.13 0.83 -0.61
C THR A 76 -1.42 -0.24 0.45
N THR A 77 -0.97 -1.49 0.22
CA THR A 77 -0.97 -2.61 1.18
C THR A 77 -0.26 -2.26 2.48
N LYS A 78 0.81 -1.43 2.46
CA LYS A 78 1.60 -1.12 3.66
C LYS A 78 0.77 -0.43 4.74
N GLY A 79 -0.10 0.51 4.36
CA GLY A 79 -0.98 1.15 5.34
C GLY A 79 -1.90 0.14 6.03
N ILE A 80 -2.40 -0.86 5.29
CA ILE A 80 -3.24 -1.93 5.84
C ILE A 80 -2.39 -2.86 6.73
N ALA A 81 -1.22 -3.26 6.28
CA ALA A 81 -0.31 -4.08 7.07
C ALA A 81 0.18 -3.37 8.35
N ALA A 82 0.31 -2.04 8.31
CA ALA A 82 0.66 -1.23 9.47
C ALA A 82 -0.43 -1.24 10.55
N ILE A 83 -1.72 -1.30 10.17
CA ILE A 83 -2.84 -1.48 11.11
C ILE A 83 -2.69 -2.82 11.85
N VAL A 84 -2.40 -3.90 11.12
CA VAL A 84 -2.19 -5.22 11.73
C VAL A 84 -0.96 -5.23 12.64
N LEU A 85 0.15 -4.61 12.20
CA LEU A 85 1.34 -4.49 13.04
C LEU A 85 1.03 -3.72 14.32
N ALA A 86 0.31 -2.60 14.23
CA ALA A 86 -0.10 -1.80 15.38
C ALA A 86 -0.93 -2.62 16.39
N HIS A 87 -1.91 -3.38 15.89
CA HIS A 87 -2.66 -4.30 16.74
C HIS A 87 -1.76 -5.30 17.47
N LEU A 88 -0.76 -5.84 16.79
CA LEU A 88 0.10 -6.88 17.35
C LEU A 88 1.12 -6.32 18.36
N VAL A 89 1.68 -5.13 18.13
CA VAL A 89 2.66 -4.55 19.06
C VAL A 89 2.06 -4.18 20.41
N GLU A 90 0.75 -4.07 20.54
CA GLU A 90 0.07 -3.89 21.83
C GLU A 90 0.30 -5.06 22.81
N ARG A 91 0.68 -6.23 22.28
CA ARG A 91 1.04 -7.39 23.11
C ARG A 91 2.44 -7.27 23.72
N LEU A 92 3.20 -6.26 23.33
CA LEU A 92 4.57 -6.01 23.74
C LEU A 92 4.62 -4.85 24.74
N PRO A 93 5.35 -4.96 25.87
CA PRO A 93 5.43 -3.88 26.86
C PRO A 93 5.94 -2.55 26.31
N GLY A 94 6.83 -2.58 25.30
CA GLY A 94 7.38 -1.41 24.63
C GLY A 94 6.60 -0.94 23.41
N GLY A 95 5.52 -1.65 23.01
CA GLY A 95 4.80 -1.34 21.78
C GLY A 95 5.74 -1.24 20.58
N PHE A 96 5.61 -0.18 19.78
CA PHE A 96 6.47 0.09 18.63
C PHE A 96 7.97 0.34 19.01
N GLU A 97 8.27 0.75 20.23
CA GLU A 97 9.64 1.00 20.70
C GLU A 97 10.36 -0.29 21.15
N THR A 98 9.69 -1.44 21.08
CA THR A 98 10.32 -2.73 21.35
C THR A 98 11.42 -2.99 20.33
N PRO A 99 12.66 -3.33 20.75
CA PRO A 99 13.70 -3.81 19.85
C PRO A 99 13.23 -5.04 19.08
N VAL A 100 13.47 -5.07 17.77
CA VAL A 100 13.10 -6.24 16.94
C VAL A 100 13.75 -7.51 17.47
N ALA A 101 14.98 -7.40 17.99
CA ALA A 101 15.72 -8.53 18.56
C ALA A 101 15.03 -9.21 19.76
N ASP A 102 14.14 -8.53 20.47
CA ASP A 102 13.39 -9.11 21.59
C ASP A 102 12.36 -10.13 21.13
N VAL A 103 11.83 -9.97 19.92
CA VAL A 103 10.85 -10.91 19.32
C VAL A 103 11.48 -11.78 18.22
N TRP A 104 12.58 -11.32 17.64
CA TRP A 104 13.33 -11.97 16.56
C TRP A 104 14.85 -11.85 16.81
N PRO A 105 15.42 -12.73 17.68
CA PRO A 105 16.82 -12.63 18.13
C PRO A 105 17.86 -12.59 17.01
N GLU A 106 17.61 -13.32 15.89
CA GLU A 106 18.53 -13.39 14.76
C GLU A 106 18.68 -12.03 14.04
N PHE A 107 17.70 -11.13 14.19
CA PHE A 107 17.76 -9.78 13.64
C PHE A 107 18.87 -8.91 14.23
N ALA A 108 19.36 -9.23 15.46
CA ALA A 108 20.43 -8.48 16.14
C ALA A 108 21.76 -8.46 15.37
N ALA A 109 21.94 -9.33 14.39
CA ALA A 109 23.17 -9.43 13.60
C ALA A 109 23.59 -8.09 12.99
N ASN A 110 24.92 -7.87 12.89
CA ASN A 110 25.53 -6.73 12.23
C ASN A 110 25.09 -5.35 12.80
N GLY A 111 24.95 -5.25 14.14
CA GLY A 111 24.69 -3.98 14.84
C GLY A 111 23.21 -3.54 14.81
N LYS A 112 22.28 -4.48 14.64
CA LYS A 112 20.83 -4.21 14.64
C LYS A 112 20.14 -4.58 15.96
N ASP A 113 20.89 -4.84 17.03
CA ASP A 113 20.37 -5.27 18.33
C ASP A 113 19.43 -4.25 18.99
N ALA A 114 19.63 -2.96 18.74
CA ALA A 114 18.81 -1.89 19.29
C ALA A 114 17.74 -1.37 18.31
N VAL A 115 17.67 -1.87 17.07
CA VAL A 115 16.70 -1.40 16.08
C VAL A 115 15.28 -1.74 16.52
N THR A 116 14.44 -0.72 16.63
CA THR A 116 13.05 -0.87 17.09
C THR A 116 12.10 -1.29 15.95
N ILE A 117 10.95 -1.84 16.34
CA ILE A 117 9.86 -2.14 15.38
C ILE A 117 9.43 -0.84 14.67
N ALA A 118 9.41 0.29 15.38
CA ALA A 118 9.13 1.60 14.81
C ALA A 118 10.10 1.98 13.68
N GLU A 119 11.41 1.79 13.89
CA GLU A 119 12.44 2.09 12.90
C GLU A 119 12.33 1.21 11.66
N VAL A 120 11.99 -0.08 11.81
CA VAL A 120 11.67 -0.95 10.67
C VAL A 120 10.44 -0.45 9.94
N ALA A 121 9.35 -0.19 10.66
CA ALA A 121 8.07 0.22 10.07
C ALA A 121 8.16 1.58 9.36
N SER A 122 8.97 2.52 9.87
CA SER A 122 9.17 3.87 9.31
C SER A 122 10.36 3.99 8.34
N HIS A 123 10.85 2.87 7.81
CA HIS A 123 11.90 2.82 6.78
C HIS A 123 13.28 3.30 7.22
N GLN A 124 13.61 3.19 8.50
CA GLN A 124 14.88 3.65 9.09
C GLN A 124 15.89 2.52 9.32
N ALA A 125 15.50 1.26 9.10
CA ALA A 125 16.36 0.10 9.42
C ALA A 125 17.59 -0.06 8.51
N GLY A 126 17.69 0.67 7.41
CA GLY A 126 18.83 0.55 6.48
C GLY A 126 18.82 -0.71 5.61
N LEU A 127 17.67 -1.35 5.43
CA LEU A 127 17.51 -2.63 4.73
C LEU A 127 16.55 -2.51 3.51
N PRO A 128 16.78 -1.59 2.55
CA PRO A 128 15.85 -1.33 1.46
C PRO A 128 15.76 -2.48 0.44
N GLY A 129 16.70 -3.41 0.50
CA GLY A 129 16.84 -4.57 -0.37
C GLY A 129 18.21 -5.21 -0.21
N PHE A 130 18.59 -6.06 -1.14
CA PHE A 130 19.89 -6.73 -1.12
C PHE A 130 20.92 -5.92 -1.92
N PRO A 131 22.06 -5.53 -1.31
CA PRO A 131 23.11 -4.76 -1.99
C PRO A 131 23.85 -5.59 -3.05
N GLU A 132 23.95 -6.91 -2.82
CA GLU A 132 24.58 -7.87 -3.72
C GLU A 132 23.55 -8.70 -4.49
N GLU A 133 23.95 -9.29 -5.60
CA GLU A 133 23.11 -10.23 -6.35
C GLU A 133 22.81 -11.47 -5.50
N ILE A 134 21.54 -11.81 -5.41
CA ILE A 134 21.04 -12.99 -4.72
C ILE A 134 20.16 -13.80 -5.67
N ASP A 135 19.69 -14.95 -5.21
CA ASP A 135 18.68 -15.71 -5.94
C ASP A 135 17.47 -14.79 -6.24
N PRO A 136 17.18 -14.53 -7.51
CA PRO A 136 16.07 -13.65 -7.88
C PRO A 136 14.70 -14.23 -7.48
N GLU A 137 14.61 -15.53 -7.16
CA GLU A 137 13.37 -16.20 -6.74
C GLU A 137 13.23 -16.33 -5.21
N LEU A 138 14.17 -15.79 -4.42
CA LEU A 138 14.10 -15.83 -2.95
C LEU A 138 12.78 -15.23 -2.42
N TRP A 139 12.13 -14.36 -3.16
CA TRP A 139 10.82 -13.81 -2.81
C TRP A 139 9.71 -14.86 -2.68
N LEU A 140 9.90 -16.08 -3.25
CA LEU A 140 8.97 -17.20 -3.16
C LEU A 140 8.91 -17.83 -1.75
N ASP A 141 9.92 -17.59 -0.93
CA ASP A 141 10.02 -18.10 0.45
C ASP A 141 10.14 -16.93 1.43
N PRO A 142 9.01 -16.35 1.91
CA PRO A 142 9.04 -15.22 2.83
C PRO A 142 9.88 -15.42 4.09
N PRO A 143 9.83 -16.57 4.79
CA PRO A 143 10.73 -16.82 5.92
C PRO A 143 12.21 -16.80 5.55
N ALA A 144 12.61 -17.45 4.45
CA ALA A 144 14.00 -17.44 3.99
C ALA A 144 14.46 -16.03 3.56
N CYS A 145 13.57 -15.27 2.89
CA CYS A 145 13.83 -13.88 2.53
C CYS A 145 14.03 -12.99 3.76
N ALA A 146 13.17 -13.12 4.77
CA ALA A 146 13.29 -12.41 6.03
C ALA A 146 14.60 -12.75 6.76
N ALA A 147 14.95 -14.05 6.84
CA ALA A 147 16.20 -14.50 7.44
C ALA A 147 17.43 -13.91 6.72
N ALA A 148 17.43 -13.92 5.38
CA ALA A 148 18.51 -13.32 4.60
C ALA A 148 18.63 -11.80 4.83
N LEU A 149 17.51 -11.08 4.95
CA LEU A 149 17.50 -9.65 5.30
C LEU A 149 18.02 -9.40 6.73
N ALA A 150 17.71 -10.28 7.68
CA ALA A 150 18.18 -10.17 9.05
C ALA A 150 19.71 -10.33 9.18
N GLU A 151 20.34 -11.08 8.29
CA GLU A 151 21.78 -11.26 8.24
C GLU A 151 22.54 -10.08 7.62
N LEU A 152 21.85 -9.15 6.93
CA LEU A 152 22.52 -8.01 6.28
C LEU A 152 23.01 -6.98 7.29
N ALA A 153 24.14 -6.36 6.97
CA ALA A 153 24.51 -5.09 7.56
C ALA A 153 23.63 -3.96 6.99
N PRO A 154 23.15 -3.02 7.83
CA PRO A 154 22.40 -1.87 7.33
C PRO A 154 23.22 -1.03 6.34
N MET A 155 22.59 -0.54 5.28
CA MET A 155 23.24 0.34 4.28
C MET A 155 23.46 1.77 4.80
N TRP A 156 22.84 2.14 5.90
CA TRP A 156 23.08 3.35 6.72
C TRP A 156 22.78 3.03 8.18
N PRO A 157 23.37 3.78 9.14
CA PRO A 157 23.09 3.56 10.55
C PRO A 157 21.58 3.67 10.83
N PRO A 158 20.92 2.64 11.40
CA PRO A 158 19.51 2.70 11.75
C PRO A 158 19.16 3.95 12.56
N GLY A 159 18.00 4.55 12.31
CA GLY A 159 17.56 5.78 12.97
C GLY A 159 18.20 7.07 12.47
N SER A 160 19.33 7.03 11.73
CA SER A 160 20.04 8.24 11.29
C SER A 160 19.47 8.89 10.03
N ALA A 161 18.78 8.12 9.22
CA ALA A 161 18.13 8.53 7.99
C ALA A 161 17.01 7.53 7.66
N HIS A 162 16.21 7.86 6.66
CA HIS A 162 15.23 6.93 6.12
C HIS A 162 15.38 6.77 4.60
N GLY A 163 15.00 5.61 4.13
CA GLY A 163 14.96 5.29 2.71
C GLY A 163 13.91 4.22 2.48
N TYR A 164 12.98 4.47 1.60
CA TYR A 164 11.85 3.59 1.36
C TYR A 164 12.27 2.14 1.11
N HIS A 165 11.66 1.19 1.80
CA HIS A 165 11.87 -0.24 1.65
C HIS A 165 10.73 -0.84 0.81
N PRO A 166 10.83 -0.90 -0.53
CA PRO A 166 9.67 -1.25 -1.38
C PRO A 166 9.12 -2.65 -1.13
N LEU A 167 9.99 -3.66 -1.13
CA LEU A 167 9.62 -5.05 -0.92
C LEU A 167 10.07 -5.58 0.44
N SER A 168 11.32 -5.31 0.81
CA SER A 168 11.94 -5.82 2.05
C SER A 168 11.13 -5.46 3.30
N TRP A 169 10.45 -4.32 3.31
CA TRP A 169 9.53 -3.94 4.38
C TRP A 169 8.50 -5.03 4.69
N GLY A 170 7.90 -5.62 3.65
CA GLY A 170 6.87 -6.65 3.83
C GLY A 170 7.42 -7.93 4.46
N TYR A 171 8.63 -8.34 4.10
CA TYR A 171 9.26 -9.51 4.68
C TYR A 171 9.68 -9.26 6.13
N LEU A 172 10.23 -8.07 6.42
CA LEU A 172 10.61 -7.69 7.78
C LEU A 172 9.39 -7.58 8.70
N VAL A 173 8.38 -6.80 8.30
CA VAL A 173 7.15 -6.62 9.09
C VAL A 173 6.34 -7.91 9.17
N GLY A 174 6.26 -8.68 8.09
CA GLY A 174 5.59 -9.98 8.08
C GLY A 174 6.22 -10.97 9.07
N GLU A 175 7.56 -11.03 9.14
CA GLU A 175 8.25 -11.89 10.12
C GLU A 175 8.08 -11.39 11.57
N ILE A 176 8.17 -10.06 11.80
CA ILE A 176 7.87 -9.48 13.12
C ILE A 176 6.44 -9.86 13.55
N ALA A 177 5.45 -9.67 12.68
CA ALA A 177 4.07 -10.02 12.95
C ALA A 177 3.91 -11.50 13.29
N ARG A 178 4.55 -12.39 12.52
CA ARG A 178 4.55 -13.84 12.75
C ARG A 178 5.19 -14.23 14.07
N ARG A 179 6.30 -13.59 14.47
CA ARG A 179 6.99 -13.84 15.74
C ARG A 179 6.13 -13.41 16.94
N ILE A 180 5.37 -12.31 16.80
CA ILE A 180 4.49 -11.84 17.89
C ILE A 180 3.22 -12.70 18.01
N SER A 181 2.59 -13.07 16.88
CA SER A 181 1.27 -13.71 16.86
C SER A 181 1.31 -15.23 16.76
N GLY A 182 2.35 -15.80 16.15
CA GLY A 182 2.40 -17.20 15.70
C GLY A 182 1.71 -17.45 14.35
N GLU A 183 1.09 -16.43 13.76
CA GLU A 183 0.33 -16.50 12.50
C GLU A 183 0.92 -15.55 11.46
N SER A 184 0.54 -15.75 10.19
CA SER A 184 0.91 -14.79 9.14
C SER A 184 0.14 -13.47 9.30
N LEU A 185 0.69 -12.41 8.71
CA LEU A 185 0.06 -11.09 8.74
C LEU A 185 -1.30 -11.10 8.03
N GLY A 186 -1.42 -11.80 6.90
CA GLY A 186 -2.68 -11.95 6.17
C GLY A 186 -3.73 -12.73 6.97
N THR A 187 -3.34 -13.78 7.70
CA THR A 187 -4.23 -14.50 8.60
C THR A 187 -4.76 -13.60 9.71
N THR A 188 -3.89 -12.82 10.34
CA THR A 188 -4.28 -11.85 11.38
C THR A 188 -5.20 -10.77 10.82
N LEU A 189 -4.92 -10.24 9.63
CA LEU A 189 -5.78 -9.28 8.93
C LEU A 189 -7.19 -9.84 8.74
N ASN A 190 -7.31 -11.05 8.20
CA ASN A 190 -8.61 -11.69 7.95
C ASN A 190 -9.38 -11.95 9.25
N SER A 191 -8.68 -12.22 10.35
CA SER A 191 -9.29 -12.39 11.67
C SER A 191 -9.83 -11.07 12.24
N LEU A 192 -9.12 -9.97 12.03
CA LEU A 192 -9.55 -8.63 12.46
C LEU A 192 -10.70 -8.09 11.62
N PHE A 193 -10.68 -8.34 10.31
CA PHE A 193 -11.63 -7.79 9.35
C PHE A 193 -12.31 -8.87 8.48
N PRO A 194 -13.03 -9.82 9.08
CA PRO A 194 -13.51 -11.03 8.37
C PRO A 194 -14.58 -10.77 7.31
N LYS A 195 -15.08 -9.54 7.22
CA LYS A 195 -16.13 -9.14 6.25
C LYS A 195 -15.60 -8.21 5.16
N VAL A 196 -14.33 -7.85 5.21
CA VAL A 196 -13.73 -6.93 4.22
C VAL A 196 -13.08 -7.75 3.11
N ASP A 197 -13.42 -7.44 1.87
CA ASP A 197 -12.97 -8.16 0.69
C ASP A 197 -11.56 -7.73 0.26
N PHE A 198 -10.60 -8.03 1.13
CA PHE A 198 -9.18 -7.72 0.95
C PHE A 198 -8.32 -8.86 1.49
N MET A 199 -7.30 -9.25 0.73
CA MET A 199 -6.42 -10.37 1.09
C MET A 199 -4.95 -10.02 0.83
N ILE A 200 -4.06 -10.45 1.73
CA ILE A 200 -2.63 -10.56 1.49
C ILE A 200 -2.32 -12.04 1.44
N GLY A 201 -1.82 -12.53 0.29
CA GLY A 201 -1.82 -13.96 0.00
C GLY A 201 -3.21 -14.40 -0.50
N THR A 202 -3.55 -14.01 -1.72
CA THR A 202 -4.84 -14.28 -2.36
C THR A 202 -4.91 -15.74 -2.80
N PRO A 203 -5.82 -16.57 -2.27
CA PRO A 203 -5.88 -18.00 -2.59
C PRO A 203 -6.34 -18.22 -4.05
N ALA A 204 -5.98 -19.38 -4.61
CA ALA A 204 -6.31 -19.74 -5.98
C ALA A 204 -7.83 -19.70 -6.28
N SER A 205 -8.70 -19.94 -5.27
CA SER A 205 -10.15 -19.84 -5.42
C SER A 205 -10.65 -18.45 -5.79
N GLU A 206 -9.86 -17.40 -5.53
CA GLU A 206 -10.21 -16.00 -5.81
C GLU A 206 -9.57 -15.45 -7.09
N HIS A 207 -8.73 -16.24 -7.75
CA HIS A 207 -7.99 -15.77 -8.93
C HIS A 207 -8.88 -15.38 -10.10
N ASP A 208 -10.03 -15.98 -10.27
CA ASP A 208 -11.01 -15.66 -11.33
C ASP A 208 -11.60 -14.24 -11.16
N ARG A 209 -11.53 -13.69 -9.96
CA ARG A 209 -11.96 -12.31 -9.66
C ARG A 209 -10.84 -11.29 -9.86
N CYS A 210 -9.60 -11.74 -10.03
CA CYS A 210 -8.46 -10.86 -10.13
C CYS A 210 -8.33 -10.23 -11.52
N ALA A 211 -8.26 -8.92 -11.56
CA ALA A 211 -8.04 -8.19 -12.80
C ALA A 211 -6.64 -8.42 -13.39
N ASP A 212 -6.53 -8.42 -14.71
CA ASP A 212 -5.28 -8.42 -15.45
C ASP A 212 -4.58 -7.06 -15.33
N ILE A 213 -3.29 -7.06 -15.00
CA ILE A 213 -2.52 -5.83 -14.91
C ILE A 213 -1.91 -5.44 -16.26
N GLN A 214 -2.22 -4.24 -16.71
CA GLN A 214 -1.53 -3.60 -17.83
C GLN A 214 -0.39 -2.74 -17.31
N ARG A 215 0.85 -3.21 -17.55
CA ARG A 215 2.06 -2.48 -17.14
C ARG A 215 2.31 -1.24 -18.01
N PRO A 216 2.94 -0.18 -17.48
CA PRO A 216 3.32 0.97 -18.28
C PRO A 216 4.39 0.56 -19.31
N ARG A 217 4.47 1.33 -20.40
CA ARG A 217 5.50 1.11 -21.44
C ARG A 217 6.88 1.60 -21.00
N GLU A 218 6.90 2.64 -20.20
CA GLU A 218 8.11 3.28 -19.67
C GLU A 218 8.22 2.99 -18.19
N LEU A 219 9.44 2.82 -17.70
CA LEU A 219 9.70 2.66 -16.28
C LEU A 219 9.59 4.01 -15.56
N ALA A 220 9.32 3.96 -14.26
CA ALA A 220 9.34 5.14 -13.43
C ALA A 220 10.74 5.76 -13.37
N GLU A 221 10.80 7.08 -13.31
CA GLU A 221 12.06 7.81 -13.11
C GLU A 221 12.51 7.65 -11.65
N LEU A 222 13.67 7.02 -11.48
CA LEU A 222 14.26 6.78 -10.16
C LEU A 222 15.30 7.85 -9.77
N GLY A 223 15.65 8.78 -10.69
CA GLY A 223 16.76 9.70 -10.51
C GLY A 223 18.12 8.99 -10.52
N GLU A 224 19.12 9.55 -9.84
CA GLU A 224 20.45 8.93 -9.72
C GLU A 224 20.36 7.57 -9.03
N ILE A 225 20.98 6.55 -9.61
CA ILE A 225 20.97 5.19 -9.06
C ILE A 225 22.09 5.04 -8.01
N THR A 226 21.78 5.44 -6.80
CA THR A 226 22.62 5.23 -5.60
C THR A 226 22.60 3.77 -5.15
N PRO A 227 23.56 3.30 -4.31
CA PRO A 227 23.55 1.93 -3.80
C PRO A 227 22.22 1.52 -3.12
N PRO A 228 21.62 2.33 -2.22
CA PRO A 228 20.31 1.99 -1.63
C PRO A 228 19.21 1.87 -2.68
N ARG A 229 19.18 2.77 -3.66
CA ARG A 229 18.19 2.79 -4.73
C ARG A 229 18.33 1.59 -5.67
N ARG A 230 19.58 1.17 -5.93
CA ARG A 230 19.88 -0.05 -6.68
C ARG A 230 19.36 -1.29 -5.96
N ALA A 231 19.66 -1.44 -4.68
CA ALA A 231 19.21 -2.56 -3.86
C ALA A 231 17.67 -2.64 -3.82
N ALA A 232 17.01 -1.50 -3.72
CA ALA A 232 15.56 -1.40 -3.59
C ALA A 232 14.78 -1.68 -4.90
N PHE A 233 15.29 -1.24 -6.06
CA PHE A 233 14.51 -1.21 -7.30
C PHE A 233 15.16 -1.89 -8.51
N VAL A 234 16.49 -2.00 -8.54
CA VAL A 234 17.20 -2.39 -9.78
C VAL A 234 17.68 -3.85 -9.74
N SER A 235 17.88 -4.45 -8.57
CA SER A 235 18.24 -5.86 -8.45
C SER A 235 17.14 -6.76 -9.04
N LYS A 236 17.51 -7.92 -9.57
CA LYS A 236 16.55 -8.88 -10.14
C LYS A 236 15.52 -9.34 -9.11
N TRP A 237 15.97 -9.51 -7.87
CA TRP A 237 15.10 -9.84 -6.75
C TRP A 237 13.97 -8.79 -6.53
N ALA A 238 14.24 -7.53 -6.77
CA ALA A 238 13.26 -6.45 -6.59
C ALA A 238 12.15 -6.42 -7.66
N ALA A 239 12.21 -7.29 -8.66
CA ALA A 239 11.24 -7.36 -9.74
C ALA A 239 10.57 -8.75 -9.83
N PRO A 240 9.88 -9.24 -8.77
CA PRO A 240 9.20 -10.53 -8.80
C PRO A 240 8.17 -10.56 -9.95
N ASN A 241 7.82 -11.78 -10.39
CA ASN A 241 6.82 -11.95 -11.46
C ASN A 241 5.42 -11.54 -11.00
N ARG A 242 5.20 -10.24 -10.95
CA ARG A 242 3.97 -9.61 -10.47
C ARG A 242 2.80 -9.94 -11.38
N GLY A 243 1.71 -10.40 -10.79
CA GLY A 243 0.48 -10.78 -11.48
C GLY A 243 0.40 -12.26 -11.87
N GLY A 244 1.45 -13.07 -11.67
CA GLY A 244 1.34 -14.52 -11.78
C GLY A 244 0.60 -15.15 -10.59
N ALA A 245 0.05 -16.37 -10.76
CA ALA A 245 -0.68 -17.08 -9.71
C ALA A 245 0.12 -17.19 -8.41
N ILE A 246 1.36 -17.66 -8.48
CA ILE A 246 2.22 -17.82 -7.31
C ILE A 246 2.44 -16.48 -6.58
N TRP A 247 2.63 -15.37 -7.32
CA TRP A 247 2.80 -14.07 -6.71
C TRP A 247 1.56 -13.61 -5.94
N ARG A 248 0.36 -13.99 -6.39
CA ARG A 248 -0.89 -13.70 -5.67
C ARG A 248 -0.99 -14.46 -4.36
N GLU A 249 -0.56 -15.74 -4.35
CA GLU A 249 -0.72 -16.66 -3.21
C GLU A 249 0.29 -16.40 -2.09
N ILE A 250 1.49 -15.91 -2.41
CA ILE A 250 2.52 -15.62 -1.41
C ILE A 250 2.19 -14.30 -0.71
N GLU A 251 2.35 -14.25 0.61
CA GLU A 251 2.18 -13.02 1.38
C GLU A 251 3.41 -12.10 1.25
N ILE A 252 3.22 -10.95 0.61
CA ILE A 252 4.19 -9.85 0.59
C ILE A 252 3.48 -8.59 1.12
N PRO A 253 3.44 -8.38 2.44
CA PRO A 253 2.63 -7.32 3.08
C PRO A 253 2.98 -5.89 2.65
N SER A 254 4.01 -5.72 1.86
CA SER A 254 4.38 -4.43 1.27
C SER A 254 3.88 -4.20 -0.15
N ALA A 255 3.35 -5.23 -0.84
CA ALA A 255 3.22 -5.13 -2.30
C ALA A 255 2.04 -5.87 -2.94
N ASN A 256 1.49 -6.91 -2.34
CA ASN A 256 0.54 -7.76 -3.05
C ASN A 256 -0.81 -7.98 -2.36
N GLY A 257 -1.23 -7.05 -1.53
CA GLY A 257 -2.63 -7.02 -1.11
C GLY A 257 -3.55 -6.88 -2.31
N HIS A 258 -4.58 -7.71 -2.38
CA HIS A 258 -5.62 -7.68 -3.40
C HIS A 258 -6.96 -7.32 -2.76
N GLY A 259 -7.66 -6.37 -3.35
CA GLY A 259 -8.96 -5.95 -2.85
C GLY A 259 -9.72 -5.06 -3.81
N THR A 260 -10.96 -4.73 -3.41
CA THR A 260 -11.78 -3.73 -4.08
C THR A 260 -11.48 -2.33 -3.54
N ALA A 261 -11.87 -1.28 -4.25
CA ALA A 261 -11.73 0.10 -3.73
C ALA A 261 -12.46 0.29 -2.40
N LEU A 262 -13.68 -0.25 -2.30
CA LEU A 262 -14.47 -0.16 -1.08
C LEU A 262 -13.79 -0.87 0.09
N ALA A 263 -13.25 -2.06 -0.12
CA ALA A 263 -12.55 -2.81 0.91
C ALA A 263 -11.32 -2.06 1.44
N VAL A 264 -10.55 -1.45 0.54
CA VAL A 264 -9.39 -0.62 0.92
C VAL A 264 -9.85 0.59 1.73
N ALA A 265 -10.91 1.30 1.30
CA ALA A 265 -11.46 2.43 2.05
C ALA A 265 -11.95 2.01 3.45
N GLN A 266 -12.63 0.88 3.57
CA GLN A 266 -13.10 0.33 4.85
C GLN A 266 -11.94 0.02 5.81
N LEU A 267 -10.84 -0.55 5.33
CA LEU A 267 -9.66 -0.79 6.17
C LEU A 267 -9.01 0.51 6.62
N TYR A 268 -8.96 1.52 5.75
CA TYR A 268 -8.41 2.83 6.08
C TYR A 268 -9.32 3.65 7.02
N GLU A 269 -10.61 3.30 7.21
CA GLU A 269 -11.45 3.90 8.25
C GLU A 269 -10.84 3.75 9.65
N THR A 270 -10.07 2.71 9.91
CA THR A 270 -9.33 2.55 11.15
C THR A 270 -8.49 3.79 11.50
N TYR A 271 -7.97 4.51 10.49
CA TYR A 271 -7.21 5.74 10.70
C TYR A 271 -8.09 6.97 11.01
N THR A 272 -9.37 6.95 10.69
CA THR A 272 -10.30 8.06 10.99
C THR A 272 -11.01 7.89 12.33
N THR A 273 -10.94 6.69 12.91
CA THR A 273 -11.58 6.33 14.18
C THR A 273 -10.58 6.10 15.32
N ASP A 274 -9.36 6.65 15.22
CA ASP A 274 -8.27 6.47 16.21
C ASP A 274 -7.93 4.99 16.49
N GLY A 275 -8.20 4.11 15.53
CA GLY A 275 -7.98 2.68 15.68
C GLY A 275 -9.04 1.96 16.51
N ASP A 276 -10.21 2.56 16.74
CA ASP A 276 -11.27 2.00 17.57
C ASP A 276 -11.57 0.53 17.23
N GLY A 277 -11.62 -0.31 18.28
CA GLY A 277 -11.81 -1.75 18.16
C GLY A 277 -10.62 -2.55 17.61
N VAL A 278 -9.52 -1.89 17.21
CA VAL A 278 -8.32 -2.54 16.64
C VAL A 278 -7.08 -2.30 17.50
N MET A 279 -6.88 -1.09 17.98
CA MET A 279 -5.74 -0.68 18.80
C MET A 279 -6.14 0.43 19.79
N SER A 280 -5.29 0.70 20.78
CA SER A 280 -5.48 1.79 21.74
C SER A 280 -5.08 3.14 21.13
N ASP A 281 -5.58 4.24 21.70
CA ASP A 281 -5.21 5.61 21.30
C ASP A 281 -3.69 5.84 21.35
N VAL A 282 -3.01 5.28 22.36
CA VAL A 282 -1.54 5.38 22.50
C VAL A 282 -0.83 4.70 21.32
N THR A 283 -1.31 3.53 20.93
CA THR A 283 -0.75 2.80 19.79
C THR A 283 -1.06 3.50 18.48
N PHE A 284 -2.27 4.05 18.35
CA PHE A 284 -2.67 4.84 17.19
C PHE A 284 -1.80 6.11 17.05
N GLU A 285 -1.57 6.84 18.12
CA GLU A 285 -0.66 8.00 18.13
C GLU A 285 0.76 7.59 17.71
N ALA A 286 1.27 6.48 18.24
CA ALA A 286 2.59 5.95 17.89
C ALA A 286 2.69 5.51 16.42
N LEU A 287 1.58 5.00 15.83
CA LEU A 287 1.47 4.63 14.43
C LEU A 287 1.45 5.86 13.50
N SER A 288 0.65 6.87 13.84
CA SER A 288 0.29 8.00 12.96
C SER A 288 1.23 9.21 13.08
N THR A 289 1.96 9.35 14.20
CA THR A 289 2.90 10.45 14.40
C THR A 289 4.12 10.33 13.48
N ALA A 290 4.58 11.48 12.94
CA ALA A 290 5.75 11.54 12.08
C ALA A 290 7.01 11.04 12.81
N ARG A 291 7.62 9.97 12.29
CA ARG A 291 8.89 9.41 12.75
C ARG A 291 10.06 9.80 11.85
N THR A 292 9.76 10.13 10.60
CA THR A 292 10.75 10.58 9.63
C THR A 292 10.20 11.76 8.83
N HIS A 293 11.09 12.66 8.43
CA HIS A 293 10.80 13.73 7.49
C HIS A 293 12.09 14.19 6.82
N GLY A 294 12.13 14.25 5.51
CA GLY A 294 13.29 14.77 4.77
C GLY A 294 13.55 14.03 3.46
N PRO A 295 14.72 14.25 2.85
CA PRO A 295 15.13 13.53 1.66
C PRO A 295 15.18 12.03 1.89
N ASP A 296 14.50 11.27 1.05
CA ASP A 296 14.48 9.82 1.09
C ASP A 296 15.69 9.25 0.33
N LEU A 297 16.40 8.29 0.93
CA LEU A 297 17.59 7.68 0.29
C LEU A 297 17.25 6.76 -0.88
N VAL A 298 15.98 6.38 -1.03
CA VAL A 298 15.48 5.44 -2.05
C VAL A 298 14.51 6.12 -3.02
N LEU A 299 13.48 6.80 -2.53
CA LEU A 299 12.60 7.61 -3.39
C LEU A 299 13.28 8.93 -3.77
N PRO A 300 13.11 9.43 -5.01
CA PRO A 300 13.76 10.67 -5.44
C PRO A 300 12.98 11.92 -5.00
N MET A 301 12.54 11.96 -3.74
CA MET A 301 11.69 13.03 -3.20
C MET A 301 11.84 13.16 -1.68
N ILE A 302 11.26 14.21 -1.12
CA ILE A 302 11.06 14.33 0.32
C ILE A 302 9.89 13.43 0.72
N THR A 303 10.04 12.64 1.79
CA THR A 303 8.98 11.83 2.36
C THR A 303 8.87 12.02 3.87
N SER A 304 7.73 11.64 4.42
CA SER A 304 7.50 11.57 5.85
C SER A 304 6.68 10.33 6.15
N PHE A 305 7.10 9.55 7.15
CA PHE A 305 6.42 8.32 7.55
C PHE A 305 6.12 8.32 9.04
N GLY A 306 4.95 7.80 9.40
CA GLY A 306 4.68 7.20 10.70
C GLY A 306 5.19 5.75 10.74
N ALA A 307 4.67 4.91 11.62
CA ALA A 307 5.07 3.51 11.68
C ALA A 307 4.37 2.65 10.60
N GLY A 308 4.72 2.89 9.33
CA GLY A 308 4.23 2.15 8.16
C GLY A 308 3.15 2.85 7.34
N ILE A 309 2.85 4.11 7.66
CA ILE A 309 1.92 4.97 6.93
C ILE A 309 2.66 6.23 6.43
N MET A 310 2.33 6.72 5.25
CA MET A 310 2.85 8.00 4.74
C MET A 310 2.03 9.17 5.30
N LEU A 311 2.72 10.28 5.58
CA LEU A 311 2.11 11.55 5.92
C LEU A 311 2.01 12.44 4.68
N ASN A 312 1.07 13.39 4.69
CA ASN A 312 0.76 14.27 3.56
C ASN A 312 1.82 15.35 3.33
N THR A 313 2.99 14.96 2.82
CA THR A 313 4.14 15.85 2.64
C THR A 313 3.98 16.81 1.45
N HIS A 314 3.29 16.39 0.40
CA HIS A 314 3.18 17.14 -0.87
C HIS A 314 1.75 17.52 -1.24
N GLY A 315 0.80 17.41 -0.31
CA GLY A 315 -0.60 17.69 -0.58
C GLY A 315 -1.30 16.67 -1.50
N MET A 316 -0.64 15.53 -1.80
CA MET A 316 -1.22 14.52 -2.69
C MET A 316 -2.40 13.77 -2.08
N PHE A 317 -2.54 13.84 -0.77
CA PHE A 317 -3.65 13.23 -0.02
C PHE A 317 -4.76 14.25 0.30
N GLY A 318 -4.80 15.38 -0.40
CA GLY A 318 -5.74 16.47 -0.19
C GLY A 318 -5.16 17.64 0.60
N PRO A 319 -5.97 18.69 0.87
CA PRO A 319 -5.49 19.92 1.48
C PRO A 319 -5.24 19.84 2.99
N GLU A 320 -5.78 18.82 3.69
CA GLU A 320 -5.58 18.67 5.13
C GLU A 320 -4.18 18.10 5.41
N PRO A 321 -3.29 18.84 6.12
CA PRO A 321 -1.91 18.40 6.33
C PRO A 321 -1.76 17.13 7.17
N THR A 322 -2.75 16.81 8.01
CA THR A 322 -2.75 15.66 8.91
C THR A 322 -3.27 14.38 8.24
N THR A 323 -3.72 14.46 6.99
CA THR A 323 -4.18 13.29 6.24
C THR A 323 -3.08 12.24 6.15
N LEU A 324 -3.42 11.02 6.50
CA LEU A 324 -2.58 9.83 6.36
C LEU A 324 -2.92 9.11 5.06
N GLY A 325 -1.98 8.41 4.49
CA GLY A 325 -2.26 7.65 3.26
C GLY A 325 -1.11 6.77 2.84
N HIS A 326 -1.30 6.09 1.73
CA HIS A 326 -0.22 5.40 1.03
C HIS A 326 -0.54 5.28 -0.46
N CYS A 327 0.49 5.47 -1.29
CA CYS A 327 0.41 5.23 -2.73
C CYS A 327 0.95 3.85 -3.07
N GLY A 328 0.35 3.21 -4.08
CA GLY A 328 0.86 1.99 -4.68
C GLY A 328 1.44 2.24 -6.07
N TRP A 329 2.46 1.46 -6.43
CA TRP A 329 3.08 1.61 -7.73
C TRP A 329 2.06 1.42 -8.86
N GLY A 330 2.09 2.37 -9.79
CA GLY A 330 1.22 2.36 -10.96
C GLY A 330 -0.12 3.05 -10.76
N GLY A 331 -0.42 3.59 -9.55
CA GLY A 331 -1.52 4.52 -9.38
C GLY A 331 -2.46 4.30 -8.21
N SER A 332 -2.54 3.12 -7.59
CA SER A 332 -3.44 2.95 -6.44
C SER A 332 -3.09 3.91 -5.31
N MET A 333 -4.10 4.36 -4.59
CA MET A 333 -3.96 5.29 -3.47
C MET A 333 -5.08 5.06 -2.48
N ALA A 334 -4.74 5.15 -1.18
CA ALA A 334 -5.74 5.27 -0.14
C ALA A 334 -5.33 6.36 0.84
N ILE A 335 -6.32 7.09 1.33
CA ILE A 335 -6.15 8.19 2.28
C ILE A 335 -7.15 8.07 3.42
N ALA A 336 -6.78 8.64 4.54
CA ALA A 336 -7.63 8.81 5.71
C ALA A 336 -7.41 10.19 6.31
N ASP A 337 -8.44 11.01 6.29
CA ASP A 337 -8.49 12.33 6.89
C ASP A 337 -9.40 12.26 8.12
N GLN A 338 -8.77 12.11 9.29
CA GLN A 338 -9.44 12.01 10.56
C GLN A 338 -10.28 13.25 10.88
N ARG A 339 -9.76 14.43 10.56
CA ARG A 339 -10.40 15.70 10.86
C ARG A 339 -11.74 15.85 10.14
N ASN A 340 -11.82 15.36 8.93
CA ASN A 340 -13.04 15.37 8.12
C ASN A 340 -13.81 14.06 8.18
N GLY A 341 -13.40 13.05 8.96
CA GLY A 341 -14.03 11.72 8.98
C GLY A 341 -14.11 11.09 7.59
N LEU A 342 -13.04 11.23 6.79
CA LEU A 342 -13.04 10.92 5.37
C LEU A 342 -12.01 9.85 5.05
N THR A 343 -12.42 8.82 4.31
CA THR A 343 -11.50 7.92 3.62
C THR A 343 -11.79 7.87 2.13
N CYS A 344 -10.74 7.80 1.33
CA CYS A 344 -10.85 7.57 -0.11
C CYS A 344 -9.91 6.45 -0.51
N ALA A 345 -10.34 5.61 -1.44
CA ALA A 345 -9.48 4.61 -2.05
C ALA A 345 -9.71 4.53 -3.56
N TYR A 346 -8.62 4.56 -4.30
CA TYR A 346 -8.57 4.38 -5.74
C TYR A 346 -7.74 3.16 -6.09
N VAL A 347 -8.29 2.29 -6.91
CA VAL A 347 -7.63 1.08 -7.42
C VAL A 347 -7.82 0.97 -8.93
N MET A 348 -6.86 0.35 -9.63
CA MET A 348 -6.86 0.29 -11.09
C MET A 348 -6.03 -0.89 -11.61
N ASN A 349 -6.24 -1.30 -12.86
CA ASN A 349 -5.43 -2.31 -13.52
C ASN A 349 -4.56 -1.79 -14.67
N LYS A 350 -4.69 -0.52 -15.06
CA LYS A 350 -3.76 0.14 -15.97
C LYS A 350 -2.75 0.97 -15.21
N GLN A 351 -1.55 0.42 -15.06
CA GLN A 351 -0.48 1.11 -14.32
C GLN A 351 0.08 2.30 -15.12
N SER A 352 0.32 3.40 -14.41
CA SER A 352 1.18 4.50 -14.86
C SER A 352 2.64 4.23 -14.49
N ASN A 353 3.55 5.08 -14.96
CA ASN A 353 4.96 5.09 -14.57
C ASN A 353 5.25 6.04 -13.39
N ILE A 354 4.24 6.48 -12.66
CA ILE A 354 4.37 7.36 -11.50
C ILE A 354 4.61 6.51 -10.25
N LEU A 355 5.63 6.87 -9.46
CA LEU A 355 5.96 6.16 -8.22
C LEU A 355 4.98 6.50 -7.09
N VAL A 356 4.64 7.78 -6.94
CA VAL A 356 3.84 8.31 -5.84
C VAL A 356 3.01 9.48 -6.37
N GLY A 357 1.74 9.58 -5.95
CA GLY A 357 0.89 10.71 -6.32
C GLY A 357 0.38 10.66 -7.77
N ASP A 358 -0.16 9.53 -8.20
CA ASP A 358 -0.75 9.40 -9.55
C ASP A 358 -1.83 10.47 -9.79
N PRO A 359 -1.74 11.26 -10.87
CA PRO A 359 -2.69 12.35 -11.15
C PRO A 359 -4.15 11.90 -11.22
N ARG A 360 -4.43 10.65 -11.62
CA ARG A 360 -5.80 10.11 -11.66
C ARG A 360 -6.41 10.01 -10.26
N ALA A 361 -5.62 9.51 -9.30
CA ALA A 361 -6.04 9.40 -7.91
C ALA A 361 -6.12 10.78 -7.25
N VAL A 362 -5.12 11.65 -7.48
CA VAL A 362 -5.08 13.00 -6.90
C VAL A 362 -6.30 13.81 -7.32
N ARG A 363 -6.65 13.83 -8.61
CA ARG A 363 -7.86 14.53 -9.12
C ARG A 363 -9.16 14.03 -8.47
N LEU A 364 -9.25 12.72 -8.21
CA LEU A 364 -10.42 12.14 -7.54
C LEU A 364 -10.51 12.60 -6.08
N VAL A 365 -9.39 12.61 -5.38
CA VAL A 365 -9.32 13.12 -4.00
C VAL A 365 -9.67 14.61 -3.96
N GLU A 366 -9.10 15.43 -4.85
CA GLU A 366 -9.43 16.86 -4.98
C GLU A 366 -10.94 17.06 -5.20
N ALA A 367 -11.55 16.29 -6.13
CA ALA A 367 -12.98 16.37 -6.38
C ALA A 367 -13.84 15.98 -5.16
N VAL A 368 -13.36 15.11 -4.28
CA VAL A 368 -14.04 14.80 -3.01
C VAL A 368 -13.98 15.99 -2.06
N TYR A 369 -12.80 16.61 -1.91
CA TYR A 369 -12.68 17.79 -1.04
C TYR A 369 -13.48 18.99 -1.56
N ASP A 370 -13.67 19.13 -2.86
CA ASP A 370 -14.55 20.15 -3.46
C ASP A 370 -16.05 19.92 -3.11
N CYS A 371 -16.40 18.74 -2.58
CA CYS A 371 -17.77 18.40 -2.16
C CYS A 371 -17.99 18.56 -0.64
N LEU A 372 -16.94 18.82 0.16
CA LEU A 372 -17.04 18.97 1.61
C LEU A 372 -17.34 20.41 2.02
#